data_10c49fe30ccd0740e13085f5e52f20f7
#
_entry.id   10c49fe30ccd0740e13085f5e52f20f7
#
_cell.length_a   1.000
_cell.length_b   1.000
_cell.length_c   1.000
_cell.angle_alpha   90.00
_cell.angle_beta   90.00
_cell.angle_gamma   90.00
#
_symmetry.space_group_name_H-M   'P 1'
#
loop_
_entity.id
_entity.type
_entity.pdbx_description
1 polymer ?
#
loop_
_entity_poly.entity_id
_entity_poly.type
_entity_poly.pdbx_seq_one_letter_code
_entity_poly.pdbx_strand_id
1 'polypeptide(L)'
;MRRSIRLVVVGLVLALAVAACGGKDEAEPQAAAPSASTPQVVDDGSLAAGQKVAAPDGEVVLTVTGDIGTANKGKKLELDLASLEKMRRVRLEAAEPFLKRRVTFEGVLLSDLLAVAGVPASASKISLTALDDYKVDFKVADVRSSQMLLATKADGKHMPVDRSGPIRIVFPDSSSLGRNPDLWIWSVESMKVA
;
A
#
# COMPACT_ATOMS: atom_id res chain seq x y z
N MET A 1 -95.16 -16.67 -16.49
CA MET A 1 -95.33 -16.99 -17.97
C MET A 1 -93.97 -17.28 -18.57
N ARG A 2 -93.89 -18.53 -19.05
CA ARG A 2 -93.11 -19.02 -20.24
C ARG A 2 -91.62 -18.66 -20.35
N ARG A 3 -90.78 -19.67 -20.11
CA ARG A 3 -90.00 -20.45 -21.12
C ARG A 3 -88.94 -19.68 -21.80
N SER A 4 -87.68 -20.11 -21.89
CA SER A 4 -87.22 -21.37 -22.45
C SER A 4 -85.73 -21.59 -22.10
N ILE A 5 -85.46 -22.87 -21.84
CA ILE A 5 -84.19 -23.54 -21.81
C ILE A 5 -83.48 -23.42 -23.21
N ARG A 6 -82.21 -23.20 -23.31
CA ARG A 6 -81.35 -23.82 -24.33
C ARG A 6 -79.97 -24.15 -23.76
N LEU A 7 -79.78 -25.39 -23.70
CA LEU A 7 -78.61 -26.19 -23.43
C LEU A 7 -77.77 -26.24 -24.72
N VAL A 8 -76.47 -25.91 -24.70
CA VAL A 8 -75.49 -26.36 -25.69
C VAL A 8 -74.14 -26.46 -24.94
N VAL A 9 -73.75 -27.56 -24.53
CA VAL A 9 -72.85 -28.62 -24.95
C VAL A 9 -71.46 -28.16 -25.38
N VAL A 10 -70.47 -28.55 -24.51
CA VAL A 10 -69.15 -29.15 -24.78
C VAL A 10 -68.11 -28.33 -25.56
N GLY A 11 -67.01 -28.15 -24.89
CA GLY A 11 -65.73 -27.78 -25.44
C GLY A 11 -64.67 -27.82 -24.37
N LEU A 12 -64.30 -29.07 -23.98
CA LEU A 12 -63.13 -29.32 -23.09
C LEU A 12 -61.85 -29.05 -23.91
N VAL A 13 -61.21 -27.89 -23.73
CA VAL A 13 -59.85 -27.62 -24.24
C VAL A 13 -58.93 -27.63 -23.02
N LEU A 14 -58.20 -28.71 -22.88
CA LEU A 14 -57.13 -28.90 -21.94
C LEU A 14 -55.93 -28.06 -22.38
N ALA A 15 -55.79 -26.83 -21.89
CA ALA A 15 -54.59 -26.03 -22.06
C ALA A 15 -53.59 -26.38 -20.96
N LEU A 16 -52.54 -27.11 -21.31
CA LEU A 16 -51.35 -27.27 -20.49
C LEU A 16 -50.72 -25.91 -20.32
N ALA A 17 -50.87 -25.27 -19.18
CA ALA A 17 -50.04 -24.14 -18.77
C ALA A 17 -48.70 -24.71 -18.30
N VAL A 18 -47.67 -24.60 -19.16
CA VAL A 18 -46.28 -24.77 -18.75
C VAL A 18 -45.95 -23.58 -17.88
N ALA A 19 -45.92 -23.77 -16.58
CA ALA A 19 -45.37 -22.81 -15.63
C ALA A 19 -43.87 -22.78 -15.86
N ALA A 20 -43.37 -21.81 -16.64
CA ALA A 20 -41.99 -21.39 -16.68
C ALA A 20 -41.70 -20.75 -15.31
N CYS A 21 -41.10 -21.51 -14.41
CA CYS A 21 -40.36 -20.96 -13.27
C CYS A 21 -39.17 -20.17 -13.82
N GLY A 22 -39.36 -18.88 -14.00
CA GLY A 22 -38.27 -17.93 -14.16
C GLY A 22 -37.54 -17.86 -12.85
N GLY A 23 -36.47 -18.66 -12.69
CA GLY A 23 -35.47 -18.45 -11.67
C GLY A 23 -34.87 -17.07 -11.90
N LYS A 24 -35.15 -16.13 -11.02
CA LYS A 24 -34.32 -14.96 -10.86
C LYS A 24 -33.00 -15.49 -10.31
N ASP A 25 -32.01 -15.61 -11.17
CA ASP A 25 -30.62 -15.62 -10.76
C ASP A 25 -30.37 -14.28 -10.07
N GLU A 26 -30.57 -14.22 -8.75
CA GLU A 26 -29.91 -13.23 -7.93
C GLU A 26 -28.42 -13.54 -8.05
N ALA A 27 -27.77 -12.81 -8.94
CA ALA A 27 -26.32 -12.74 -8.97
C ALA A 27 -25.89 -12.25 -7.59
N GLU A 28 -25.39 -13.18 -6.77
CA GLU A 28 -24.63 -12.83 -5.58
C GLU A 28 -23.64 -11.73 -5.99
N PRO A 29 -23.50 -10.65 -5.20
CA PRO A 29 -22.47 -9.64 -5.48
C PRO A 29 -21.14 -10.37 -5.41
N GLN A 30 -20.61 -10.68 -6.58
CA GLN A 30 -19.27 -11.23 -6.74
C GLN A 30 -18.35 -10.21 -6.11
N ALA A 31 -17.82 -10.55 -4.93
CA ALA A 31 -16.84 -9.72 -4.23
C ALA A 31 -15.76 -9.36 -5.27
N ALA A 32 -15.70 -8.09 -5.66
CA ALA A 32 -14.73 -7.61 -6.62
C ALA A 32 -13.36 -8.06 -6.11
N ALA A 33 -12.63 -8.81 -6.95
CA ALA A 33 -11.26 -9.17 -6.64
C ALA A 33 -10.54 -7.87 -6.25
N PRO A 34 -9.74 -7.85 -5.17
CA PRO A 34 -9.09 -6.64 -4.71
C PRO A 34 -8.27 -6.07 -5.88
N SER A 35 -8.68 -4.93 -6.39
CA SER A 35 -7.93 -4.20 -7.40
C SER A 35 -6.55 -3.95 -6.82
N ALA A 36 -5.50 -4.34 -7.54
CA ALA A 36 -4.12 -4.12 -7.12
C ALA A 36 -3.97 -2.64 -6.78
N SER A 37 -3.80 -2.32 -5.49
CA SER A 37 -3.75 -0.94 -5.05
C SER A 37 -2.46 -0.30 -5.55
N THR A 38 -2.61 0.69 -6.41
CA THR A 38 -1.49 1.53 -6.87
C THR A 38 -1.36 2.70 -5.90
N PRO A 39 -0.14 3.08 -5.48
CA PRO A 39 0.07 4.26 -4.66
C PRO A 39 -0.52 5.52 -5.32
N GLN A 40 -1.29 6.28 -4.55
CA GLN A 40 -1.90 7.54 -4.99
C GLN A 40 -1.17 8.71 -4.33
N VAL A 41 -0.76 9.70 -5.11
CA VAL A 41 -0.14 10.93 -4.57
C VAL A 41 -1.19 11.67 -3.75
N VAL A 42 -0.85 12.00 -2.51
CA VAL A 42 -1.68 12.80 -1.60
C VAL A 42 -1.07 14.17 -1.31
N ASP A 43 0.23 14.33 -1.57
CA ASP A 43 0.95 15.58 -1.40
C ASP A 43 2.24 15.53 -2.25
N ASP A 44 2.49 16.53 -3.09
CA ASP A 44 3.69 16.58 -3.92
C ASP A 44 4.96 16.91 -3.14
N GLY A 45 4.80 17.35 -1.90
CA GLY A 45 5.89 17.69 -1.00
C GLY A 45 6.63 18.98 -1.39
N SER A 46 7.52 19.38 -0.50
CA SER A 46 8.41 20.54 -0.72
C SER A 46 9.89 20.15 -0.74
N LEU A 47 10.20 18.88 -0.48
CA LEU A 47 11.58 18.35 -0.45
C LEU A 47 11.72 17.29 -1.56
N ALA A 48 12.59 17.59 -2.54
CA ALA A 48 12.84 16.74 -3.69
C ALA A 48 14.35 16.47 -3.86
N ALA A 49 14.68 15.57 -4.79
CA ALA A 49 16.05 15.24 -5.16
C ALA A 49 16.85 16.50 -5.54
N GLY A 50 18.11 16.56 -5.10
CA GLY A 50 19.02 17.67 -5.36
C GLY A 50 18.82 18.89 -4.45
N GLN A 51 17.81 18.89 -3.59
CA GLN A 51 17.63 19.98 -2.62
C GLN A 51 18.44 19.71 -1.34
N LYS A 52 18.80 20.80 -0.66
CA LYS A 52 19.44 20.71 0.65
C LYS A 52 18.44 20.22 1.69
N VAL A 53 18.79 19.17 2.40
CA VAL A 53 18.02 18.66 3.55
C VAL A 53 18.51 19.37 4.81
N ALA A 54 17.62 20.06 5.51
CA ALA A 54 17.93 20.66 6.82
C ALA A 54 18.20 19.56 7.85
N ALA A 55 18.95 19.90 8.90
CA ALA A 55 19.03 19.02 10.07
C ALA A 55 17.63 18.87 10.69
N PRO A 56 17.28 17.70 11.21
CA PRO A 56 15.98 17.48 11.85
C PRO A 56 15.85 18.32 13.11
N ASP A 57 14.65 18.88 13.33
CA ASP A 57 14.30 19.61 14.57
C ASP A 57 13.70 18.67 15.61
N GLY A 58 13.16 17.52 15.18
CA GLY A 58 12.51 16.51 16.00
C GLY A 58 13.41 15.30 16.27
N GLU A 59 12.81 14.27 16.83
CA GLU A 59 13.46 12.98 17.06
C GLU A 59 13.81 12.34 15.71
N VAL A 60 15.09 11.94 15.55
CA VAL A 60 15.56 11.23 14.36
C VAL A 60 14.92 9.85 14.29
N VAL A 61 14.12 9.61 13.25
CA VAL A 61 13.47 8.32 13.02
C VAL A 61 14.17 7.48 11.96
N LEU A 62 15.04 8.11 11.13
CA LEU A 62 15.81 7.41 10.11
C LEU A 62 17.18 8.03 9.93
N THR A 63 18.21 7.19 9.99
CA THR A 63 19.58 7.56 9.63
C THR A 63 20.01 6.83 8.36
N VAL A 64 20.34 7.60 7.31
CA VAL A 64 20.85 7.06 6.03
C VAL A 64 22.36 7.26 5.97
N THR A 65 23.09 6.21 5.59
CA THR A 65 24.56 6.18 5.53
C THR A 65 25.06 5.44 4.27
N GLY A 66 26.37 5.46 4.06
CA GLY A 66 27.01 4.74 2.96
C GLY A 66 27.16 5.61 1.73
N ASP A 67 26.91 5.05 0.55
CA ASP A 67 27.09 5.75 -0.73
C ASP A 67 25.89 6.67 -1.02
N ILE A 68 25.93 7.86 -0.42
CA ILE A 68 24.91 8.92 -0.54
C ILE A 68 25.54 10.26 -0.92
N GLY A 69 24.86 11.01 -1.78
CA GLY A 69 25.28 12.36 -2.19
C GLY A 69 24.78 13.48 -1.29
N THR A 70 23.74 13.21 -0.47
CA THR A 70 23.11 14.21 0.39
C THR A 70 23.33 13.84 1.85
N ALA A 71 23.88 14.77 2.63
CA ALA A 71 24.08 14.62 4.07
C ALA A 71 23.72 15.93 4.78
N ASN A 72 23.24 15.84 6.01
CA ASN A 72 22.92 17.00 6.87
C ASN A 72 23.63 16.93 8.23
N LYS A 73 24.28 15.81 8.55
CA LYS A 73 25.11 15.66 9.76
C LYS A 73 26.34 14.80 9.49
N GLY A 74 27.47 15.45 9.27
CA GLY A 74 28.71 14.75 8.90
C GLY A 74 28.55 14.03 7.56
N LYS A 75 28.68 12.70 7.55
CA LYS A 75 28.48 11.83 6.38
C LYS A 75 27.14 11.09 6.42
N LYS A 76 26.20 11.57 7.22
CA LYS A 76 24.89 10.94 7.40
C LYS A 76 23.77 11.88 6.94
N LEU A 77 22.70 11.31 6.49
CA LEU A 77 21.42 11.98 6.30
C LEU A 77 20.48 11.53 7.44
N GLU A 78 20.23 12.41 8.40
CA GLU A 78 19.32 12.19 9.50
C GLU A 78 17.97 12.82 9.19
N LEU A 79 16.89 12.08 9.40
CA LEU A 79 15.51 12.48 9.09
C LEU A 79 14.60 12.21 10.30
N ASP A 80 13.79 13.20 10.64
CA ASP A 80 12.64 13.06 11.52
C ASP A 80 11.36 12.84 10.71
N LEU A 81 10.23 12.61 11.37
CA LEU A 81 8.94 12.45 10.69
C LEU A 81 8.57 13.66 9.85
N ALA A 82 8.85 14.88 10.37
CA ALA A 82 8.55 16.12 9.65
C ALA A 82 9.37 16.26 8.36
N SER A 83 10.63 15.84 8.36
CA SER A 83 11.49 15.80 7.17
C SER A 83 10.99 14.80 6.13
N LEU A 84 10.57 13.61 6.56
CA LEU A 84 9.95 12.61 5.68
C LEU A 84 8.64 13.14 5.09
N GLU A 85 7.80 13.79 5.88
CA GLU A 85 6.51 14.32 5.44
C GLU A 85 6.62 15.56 4.53
N LYS A 86 7.80 16.19 4.44
CA LYS A 86 8.10 17.20 3.43
C LYS A 86 8.40 16.63 2.04
N MET A 87 8.69 15.31 1.93
CA MET A 87 8.84 14.64 0.63
C MET A 87 7.47 14.38 0.00
N ARG A 88 7.46 14.00 -1.27
CA ARG A 88 6.24 13.55 -1.94
C ARG A 88 5.63 12.38 -1.19
N ARG A 89 4.39 12.54 -0.72
CA ARG A 89 3.66 11.52 0.02
C ARG A 89 2.65 10.82 -0.85
N VAL A 90 2.56 9.52 -0.66
CA VAL A 90 1.57 8.67 -1.32
C VAL A 90 0.75 7.90 -0.30
N ARG A 91 -0.45 7.54 -0.71
CA ARG A 91 -1.35 6.64 0.03
C ARG A 91 -1.40 5.31 -0.70
N LEU A 92 -1.31 4.23 0.06
CA LEU A 92 -1.37 2.86 -0.44
C LEU A 92 -2.29 2.04 0.48
N GLU A 93 -3.31 1.43 -0.09
CA GLU A 93 -4.08 0.41 0.60
C GLU A 93 -3.46 -0.97 0.28
N ALA A 94 -3.01 -1.70 1.28
CA ALA A 94 -2.35 -2.98 1.11
C ALA A 94 -2.92 -4.06 2.05
N ALA A 95 -2.88 -5.32 1.59
CA ALA A 95 -3.14 -6.47 2.44
C ALA A 95 -1.97 -6.66 3.40
N GLU A 96 -2.18 -6.38 4.67
CA GLU A 96 -1.14 -6.49 5.69
C GLU A 96 -1.04 -7.95 6.17
N PRO A 97 0.10 -8.62 5.96
CA PRO A 97 0.17 -10.08 6.13
C PRO A 97 0.02 -10.55 7.58
N PHE A 98 0.45 -9.73 8.54
CA PHE A 98 0.43 -10.10 9.97
C PHE A 98 -0.91 -9.78 10.63
N LEU A 99 -1.55 -8.67 10.24
CA LEU A 99 -2.88 -8.28 10.73
C LEU A 99 -3.99 -9.01 9.98
N LYS A 100 -3.70 -9.64 8.84
CA LYS A 100 -4.64 -10.35 7.96
C LYS A 100 -5.85 -9.48 7.58
N ARG A 101 -5.61 -8.19 7.37
CA ARG A 101 -6.60 -7.20 6.94
C ARG A 101 -5.99 -6.19 6.00
N ARG A 102 -6.84 -5.46 5.30
CA ARG A 102 -6.37 -4.30 4.54
C ARG A 102 -6.13 -3.12 5.47
N VAL A 103 -5.06 -2.39 5.19
CA VAL A 103 -4.64 -1.19 5.93
C VAL A 103 -4.32 -0.10 4.93
N THR A 104 -4.77 1.11 5.22
CA THR A 104 -4.40 2.30 4.46
C THR A 104 -3.14 2.91 5.04
N PHE A 105 -2.04 2.83 4.29
CA PHE A 105 -0.76 3.42 4.67
C PHE A 105 -0.54 4.73 3.94
N GLU A 106 0.14 5.68 4.61
CA GLU A 106 0.68 6.88 3.98
C GLU A 106 2.17 7.01 4.32
N GLY A 107 2.94 7.55 3.36
CA GLY A 107 4.37 7.73 3.53
C GLY A 107 5.06 8.14 2.23
N VAL A 108 6.33 7.83 2.14
CA VAL A 108 7.22 8.20 1.03
C VAL A 108 7.59 6.95 0.24
N LEU A 109 7.59 7.00 -1.09
CA LEU A 109 8.16 5.91 -1.86
C LEU A 109 9.65 5.78 -1.53
N LEU A 110 10.11 4.56 -1.29
CA LEU A 110 11.52 4.34 -0.97
C LEU A 110 12.44 4.79 -2.11
N SER A 111 11.98 4.72 -3.37
CA SER A 111 12.66 5.29 -4.54
C SER A 111 12.85 6.80 -4.46
N ASP A 112 11.87 7.54 -3.93
CA ASP A 112 11.96 8.99 -3.75
C ASP A 112 12.96 9.35 -2.63
N LEU A 113 12.97 8.57 -1.55
CA LEU A 113 13.96 8.69 -0.49
C LEU A 113 15.39 8.45 -1.03
N LEU A 114 15.60 7.42 -1.86
CA LEU A 114 16.89 7.19 -2.51
C LEU A 114 17.31 8.38 -3.38
N ALA A 115 16.37 9.00 -4.09
CA ALA A 115 16.63 10.17 -4.92
C ALA A 115 17.00 11.40 -4.08
N VAL A 116 16.29 11.67 -2.96
CA VAL A 116 16.61 12.76 -2.02
C VAL A 116 17.95 12.51 -1.32
N ALA A 117 18.27 11.27 -0.94
CA ALA A 117 19.57 10.90 -0.38
C ALA A 117 20.71 10.97 -1.40
N GLY A 118 20.41 11.17 -2.68
CA GLY A 118 21.43 11.26 -3.73
C GLY A 118 22.16 9.92 -3.95
N VAL A 119 21.44 8.81 -3.87
CA VAL A 119 22.01 7.46 -4.07
C VAL A 119 22.43 7.30 -5.53
N PRO A 120 23.73 7.05 -5.82
CA PRO A 120 24.23 6.97 -7.18
C PRO A 120 23.68 5.77 -7.95
N ALA A 121 23.75 5.84 -9.28
CA ALA A 121 23.31 4.74 -10.13
C ALA A 121 24.16 3.46 -9.96
N SER A 122 25.41 3.60 -9.50
CA SER A 122 26.34 2.51 -9.23
C SER A 122 26.03 1.74 -7.95
N ALA A 123 25.25 2.31 -7.03
CA ALA A 123 24.86 1.61 -5.80
C ALA A 123 24.05 0.36 -6.12
N SER A 124 24.40 -0.75 -5.48
CA SER A 124 23.82 -2.05 -5.79
C SER A 124 22.84 -2.54 -4.71
N LYS A 125 23.05 -2.14 -3.47
CA LYS A 125 22.34 -2.69 -2.31
C LYS A 125 21.99 -1.61 -1.29
N ILE A 126 20.83 -1.76 -0.65
CA ILE A 126 20.49 -1.10 0.60
C ILE A 126 20.25 -2.16 1.68
N SER A 127 20.72 -1.88 2.88
CA SER A 127 20.44 -2.66 4.08
C SER A 127 19.62 -1.81 5.04
N LEU A 128 18.40 -2.23 5.35
CA LEU A 128 17.56 -1.63 6.38
C LEU A 128 17.77 -2.35 7.69
N THR A 129 17.86 -1.61 8.79
CA THR A 129 17.92 -2.16 10.14
C THR A 129 16.78 -1.58 10.97
N ALA A 130 16.11 -2.42 11.72
CA ALA A 130 15.05 -2.06 12.66
C ALA A 130 15.59 -1.82 14.06
N LEU A 131 14.80 -1.24 14.96
CA LEU A 131 15.14 -0.96 16.35
C LEU A 131 15.51 -2.21 17.17
N ASP A 132 15.11 -3.40 16.73
CA ASP A 132 15.43 -4.70 17.35
C ASP A 132 16.59 -5.43 16.64
N ASP A 133 17.40 -4.70 15.86
CA ASP A 133 18.51 -5.21 15.05
C ASP A 133 18.09 -6.15 13.90
N TYR A 134 16.79 -6.33 13.61
CA TYR A 134 16.35 -7.08 12.45
C TYR A 134 16.81 -6.37 11.16
N LYS A 135 17.33 -7.16 10.20
CA LYS A 135 17.93 -6.62 8.97
C LYS A 135 17.31 -7.22 7.73
N VAL A 136 17.07 -6.35 6.76
CA VAL A 136 16.60 -6.76 5.43
C VAL A 136 17.44 -6.05 4.37
N ASP A 137 17.91 -6.82 3.39
CA ASP A 137 18.65 -6.30 2.24
C ASP A 137 17.75 -6.24 1.00
N PHE A 138 17.85 -5.14 0.26
CA PHE A 138 17.21 -4.97 -1.04
C PHE A 138 18.23 -4.58 -2.10
N LYS A 139 18.05 -5.04 -3.33
CA LYS A 139 18.77 -4.47 -4.48
C LYS A 139 18.23 -3.07 -4.76
N VAL A 140 19.13 -2.12 -5.02
CA VAL A 140 18.74 -0.75 -5.38
C VAL A 140 17.85 -0.74 -6.62
N ALA A 141 18.13 -1.61 -7.60
CA ALA A 141 17.31 -1.75 -8.80
C ALA A 141 15.85 -2.15 -8.48
N ASP A 142 15.65 -3.10 -7.55
CA ASP A 142 14.33 -3.54 -7.13
C ASP A 142 13.57 -2.41 -6.44
N VAL A 143 14.23 -1.63 -5.58
CA VAL A 143 13.62 -0.46 -4.93
C VAL A 143 13.23 0.62 -5.93
N ARG A 144 14.08 0.90 -6.92
CA ARG A 144 13.79 1.90 -7.96
C ARG A 144 12.64 1.51 -8.88
N SER A 145 12.47 0.22 -9.14
CA SER A 145 11.41 -0.29 -10.02
C SER A 145 10.12 -0.65 -9.30
N SER A 146 10.17 -0.80 -7.96
CA SER A 146 9.00 -1.13 -7.15
C SER A 146 8.35 0.13 -6.58
N GLN A 147 7.10 0.01 -6.20
CA GLN A 147 6.35 1.04 -5.48
C GLN A 147 6.38 0.79 -3.96
N MET A 148 7.56 0.40 -3.47
CA MET A 148 7.80 0.12 -2.06
C MET A 148 7.65 1.40 -1.24
N LEU A 149 6.83 1.37 -0.20
CA LEU A 149 6.50 2.51 0.63
C LEU A 149 7.26 2.43 1.96
N LEU A 150 7.93 3.52 2.34
CA LEU A 150 8.33 3.80 3.70
C LEU A 150 7.16 4.53 4.38
N ALA A 151 6.31 3.77 5.06
CA ALA A 151 5.09 4.29 5.67
C ALA A 151 5.40 5.02 6.98
N THR A 152 4.79 6.19 7.17
CA THR A 152 4.81 6.98 8.41
C THR A 152 3.47 6.92 9.15
N LYS A 153 2.37 6.57 8.43
CA LYS A 153 1.01 6.46 8.98
C LYS A 153 0.34 5.17 8.54
N ALA A 154 -0.51 4.66 9.43
CA ALA A 154 -1.45 3.58 9.17
C ALA A 154 -2.85 4.04 9.60
N ASP A 155 -3.86 3.84 8.73
CA ASP A 155 -5.25 4.26 8.96
C ASP A 155 -5.36 5.74 9.43
N GLY A 156 -4.57 6.62 8.78
CA GLY A 156 -4.54 8.07 9.01
C GLY A 156 -3.79 8.54 10.26
N LYS A 157 -3.15 7.64 11.02
CA LYS A 157 -2.44 7.97 12.27
C LYS A 157 -0.98 7.57 12.19
N HIS A 158 -0.11 8.37 12.81
CA HIS A 158 1.28 7.97 13.04
C HIS A 158 1.34 6.67 13.85
N MET A 159 2.29 5.83 13.49
CA MET A 159 2.47 4.54 14.15
C MET A 159 3.44 4.71 15.34
N PRO A 160 3.03 4.39 16.56
CA PRO A 160 3.96 4.35 17.69
C PRO A 160 4.88 3.14 17.60
N VAL A 161 6.02 3.16 18.29
CA VAL A 161 7.04 2.10 18.24
C VAL A 161 6.46 0.73 18.61
N ASP A 162 5.60 0.66 19.62
CA ASP A 162 4.91 -0.57 20.06
C ASP A 162 3.88 -1.11 19.06
N ARG A 163 3.64 -0.38 17.96
CA ARG A 163 2.74 -0.76 16.85
C ARG A 163 3.43 -0.65 15.49
N SER A 164 4.62 -1.20 15.40
CA SER A 164 5.40 -1.30 14.16
C SER A 164 5.90 0.04 13.59
N GLY A 165 5.86 1.13 14.38
CA GLY A 165 6.36 2.46 14.01
C GLY A 165 7.77 2.74 14.53
N PRO A 166 8.25 3.97 14.37
CA PRO A 166 7.57 5.11 13.75
C PRO A 166 7.41 5.00 12.22
N ILE A 167 8.27 4.23 11.56
CA ILE A 167 8.27 3.99 10.13
C ILE A 167 8.47 2.51 9.81
N ARG A 168 7.89 2.05 8.70
CA ARG A 168 8.00 0.66 8.26
C ARG A 168 7.95 0.52 6.74
N ILE A 169 8.42 -0.61 6.22
CA ILE A 169 8.28 -0.95 4.80
C ILE A 169 6.92 -1.62 4.55
N VAL A 170 6.27 -1.17 3.48
CA VAL A 170 4.98 -1.68 2.99
C VAL A 170 5.08 -1.89 1.48
N PHE A 171 4.47 -2.97 1.01
CA PHE A 171 4.44 -3.31 -0.41
C PHE A 171 3.02 -3.21 -0.97
N PRO A 172 2.85 -2.77 -2.22
CA PRO A 172 1.58 -2.93 -2.92
C PRO A 172 1.28 -4.42 -3.17
N ASP A 173 0.00 -4.77 -3.24
CA ASP A 173 -0.43 -6.16 -3.46
C ASP A 173 0.13 -6.77 -4.76
N SER A 174 0.44 -5.94 -5.75
CA SER A 174 1.07 -6.33 -7.02
C SER A 174 2.55 -6.71 -6.90
N SER A 175 3.20 -6.37 -5.77
CA SER A 175 4.63 -6.60 -5.58
C SER A 175 4.95 -8.08 -5.36
N SER A 176 5.85 -8.64 -6.16
CA SER A 176 6.38 -9.97 -5.91
C SER A 176 7.20 -10.06 -4.62
N LEU A 177 7.90 -8.97 -4.25
CA LEU A 177 8.65 -8.87 -2.99
C LEU A 177 7.71 -8.89 -1.78
N GLY A 178 6.56 -8.23 -1.87
CA GLY A 178 5.58 -8.17 -0.78
C GLY A 178 4.93 -9.51 -0.42
N ARG A 179 5.11 -10.55 -1.25
CA ARG A 179 4.66 -11.91 -0.95
C ARG A 179 5.51 -12.60 0.12
N ASN A 180 6.73 -12.12 0.35
CA ASN A 180 7.58 -12.60 1.44
C ASN A 180 7.34 -11.72 2.69
N PRO A 181 6.69 -12.25 3.75
CA PRO A 181 6.43 -11.49 4.97
C PRO A 181 7.70 -10.99 5.65
N ASP A 182 8.83 -11.71 5.52
CA ASP A 182 10.10 -11.34 6.15
C ASP A 182 10.68 -10.03 5.59
N LEU A 183 10.22 -9.57 4.42
CA LEU A 183 10.63 -8.28 3.86
C LEU A 183 9.84 -7.09 4.42
N TRP A 184 8.76 -7.33 5.15
CA TRP A 184 7.93 -6.29 5.79
C TRP A 184 8.57 -5.80 7.08
N ILE A 185 9.74 -5.19 6.99
CA ILE A 185 10.48 -4.70 8.15
C ILE A 185 9.74 -3.55 8.84
N TRP A 186 9.61 -3.63 10.16
CA TRP A 186 8.95 -2.66 11.03
C TRP A 186 9.98 -1.87 11.82
N SER A 187 9.53 -0.72 12.36
CA SER A 187 10.36 0.11 13.25
C SER A 187 11.76 0.36 12.67
N VAL A 188 11.82 0.66 11.38
CA VAL A 188 13.09 0.92 10.69
C VAL A 188 13.77 2.14 11.32
N GLU A 189 15.04 2.01 11.69
CA GLU A 189 15.85 3.10 12.26
C GLU A 189 16.99 3.56 11.36
N SER A 190 17.50 2.65 10.51
CA SER A 190 18.63 3.00 9.65
C SER A 190 18.58 2.33 8.28
N MET A 191 19.21 3.00 7.31
CA MET A 191 19.45 2.53 5.95
C MET A 191 20.92 2.73 5.60
N LYS A 192 21.59 1.66 5.17
CA LYS A 192 22.95 1.72 4.64
C LYS A 192 22.94 1.42 3.14
N VAL A 193 23.55 2.30 2.35
CA VAL A 193 23.72 2.16 0.90
C VAL A 193 25.13 1.65 0.57
N ALA A 194 25.23 0.67 -0.36
CA ALA A 194 26.50 0.10 -0.83
C ALA A 194 26.46 -0.25 -2.32
#